data_7ef7fe54c5eb44827f4f590e05cb271e
#
_entry.id   7ef7fe54c5eb44827f4f590e05cb271e
#
_cell.length_a   1.000
_cell.length_b   1.000
_cell.length_c   1.000
_cell.angle_alpha   90.00
_cell.angle_beta   90.00
_cell.angle_gamma   90.00
#
_symmetry.space_group_name_H-M   'P 1'
#
loop_
_entity.id
_entity.type
_entity.pdbx_description
1 polymer ?
#
loop_
_entity_poly.entity_id
_entity_poly.type
_entity_poly.pdbx_seq_one_letter_code
_entity_poly.pdbx_strand_id
1 'polypeptide(L)' 'MEDFKKAITEFAENSKKTKFYFKDIEKAVKKIYPDAKTRMIKKAATALINEEVMIYFSTGSSTMYSLKGRGQTEDH' A
#
# COMPACT_ATOMS: atom_id res chain seq x y z
N MET A 1 14.66 0.30 0.07
CA MET A 1 13.32 -0.29 0.28
C MET A 1 12.60 0.27 1.48
N GLU A 2 13.35 0.51 2.56
CA GLU A 2 12.73 1.09 3.77
C GLU A 2 12.02 2.39 3.47
N ASP A 3 12.64 3.23 2.65
CA ASP A 3 12.03 4.53 2.32
C ASP A 3 10.72 4.37 1.59
N PHE A 4 10.66 3.40 0.68
CA PHE A 4 9.43 3.16 -0.07
C PHE A 4 8.35 2.58 0.84
N LYS A 5 8.73 1.67 1.73
CA LYS A 5 7.79 1.09 2.67
C LYS A 5 7.21 2.17 3.58
N LYS A 6 8.06 3.07 4.04
CA LYS A 6 7.62 4.16 4.89
C LYS A 6 6.67 5.09 4.13
N ALA A 7 7.00 5.40 2.89
CA ALA A 7 6.15 6.27 2.08
C ALA A 7 4.77 5.65 1.88
N ILE A 8 4.72 4.35 1.61
CA ILE A 8 3.45 3.65 1.42
C ILE A 8 2.65 3.66 2.72
N THR A 9 3.29 3.36 3.83
CA THR A 9 2.63 3.31 5.12
C THR A 9 2.07 4.68 5.50
N GLU A 10 2.87 5.73 5.33
CA GLU A 10 2.42 7.08 5.64
C GLU A 10 1.24 7.50 4.76
N PHE A 11 1.31 7.17 3.48
CA PHE A 11 0.20 7.47 2.58
C PHE A 11 -1.07 6.78 3.08
N ALA A 12 -0.97 5.51 3.43
CA ALA A 12 -2.13 4.75 3.87
C ALA A 12 -2.69 5.28 5.18
N GLU A 13 -1.80 5.66 6.11
CA GLU A 13 -2.24 6.17 7.40
C GLU A 13 -2.89 7.54 7.29
N ASN A 14 -2.44 8.35 6.34
CA ASN A 14 -2.97 9.69 6.17
C ASN A 14 -4.17 9.74 5.25
N SER A 15 -4.49 8.64 4.59
CA SER A 15 -5.61 8.60 3.69
C SER A 15 -6.91 8.37 4.46
N LYS A 16 -7.99 8.96 3.95
CA LYS A 16 -9.30 8.74 4.53
C LYS A 16 -9.88 7.39 4.12
N LYS A 17 -9.34 6.81 3.05
CA LYS A 17 -9.79 5.52 2.57
C LYS A 17 -9.13 4.41 3.37
N THR A 18 -9.82 3.29 3.50
CA THR A 18 -9.23 2.11 4.15
C THR A 18 -8.66 1.13 3.14
N LYS A 19 -9.03 1.26 1.87
CA LYS A 19 -8.57 0.38 0.81
C LYS A 19 -8.03 1.22 -0.35
N PHE A 20 -6.98 0.72 -0.97
CA PHE A 20 -6.30 1.45 -2.04
C PHE A 20 -5.99 0.52 -3.20
N TYR A 21 -6.05 1.05 -4.42
CA TYR A 21 -5.53 0.33 -5.56
C TYR A 21 -4.02 0.51 -5.61
N PHE A 22 -3.35 -0.39 -6.31
CA PHE A 22 -1.90 -0.28 -6.46
C PHE A 22 -1.52 1.05 -7.10
N LYS A 23 -2.33 1.53 -8.03
CA LYS A 23 -2.05 2.81 -8.68
C LYS A 23 -2.01 3.97 -7.68
N ASP A 24 -2.85 3.92 -6.68
CA ASP A 24 -2.86 4.97 -5.65
C ASP A 24 -1.56 4.95 -4.86
N ILE A 25 -1.09 3.75 -4.53
CA ILE A 25 0.16 3.58 -3.81
C ILE A 25 1.32 4.05 -4.68
N GLU A 26 1.30 3.64 -5.95
CA GLU A 26 2.35 4.03 -6.88
C GLU A 26 2.45 5.53 -7.02
N LYS A 27 1.32 6.21 -7.17
CA LYS A 27 1.32 7.66 -7.29
C LYS A 27 1.88 8.32 -6.05
N ALA A 28 1.53 7.80 -4.88
CA ALA A 28 1.99 8.37 -3.63
C ALA A 28 3.51 8.25 -3.50
N VAL A 29 4.05 7.09 -3.85
CA VAL A 29 5.49 6.88 -3.78
C VAL A 29 6.21 7.75 -4.80
N LYS A 30 5.71 7.81 -6.02
CA LYS A 30 6.36 8.61 -7.07
C LYS A 30 6.29 10.10 -6.79
N LYS A 31 5.34 10.52 -5.99
CA LYS A 31 5.24 11.92 -5.59
C LYS A 31 6.42 12.32 -4.71
N ILE A 32 6.88 11.39 -3.89
CA ILE A 32 8.03 11.62 -3.03
C ILE A 32 9.33 11.24 -3.73
N TYR A 33 9.30 10.15 -4.46
CA TYR A 33 10.45 9.60 -5.17
C TYR A 33 10.13 9.45 -6.65
N PRO A 34 10.28 10.53 -7.44
CA PRO A 34 9.90 10.50 -8.85
C PRO A 34 10.62 9.43 -9.66
N ASP A 35 11.80 9.03 -9.21
CA ASP A 35 12.58 8.01 -9.90
C ASP A 35 12.20 6.58 -9.52
N ALA A 36 11.25 6.43 -8.61
CA ALA A 36 10.83 5.11 -8.18
C ALA A 36 10.18 4.36 -9.33
N LYS A 37 10.58 3.11 -9.50
CA LYS A 37 10.02 2.27 -10.56
C LYS A 37 8.90 1.42 -10.00
N THR A 38 7.93 1.13 -10.87
CA THR A 38 6.78 0.30 -10.49
C THR A 38 7.21 -0.99 -9.83
N ARG A 39 8.25 -1.63 -10.37
CA ARG A 39 8.76 -2.88 -9.84
C ARG A 39 9.22 -2.75 -8.40
N MET A 40 9.91 -1.64 -8.10
CA MET A 40 10.41 -1.41 -6.75
C MET A 40 9.27 -1.11 -5.78
N ILE A 41 8.29 -0.35 -6.24
CA ILE A 41 7.12 -0.03 -5.42
C ILE A 41 6.35 -1.31 -5.12
N LYS A 42 6.22 -2.17 -6.10
CA LYS A 42 5.53 -3.45 -5.93
C LYS A 42 6.23 -4.33 -4.92
N LYS A 43 7.57 -4.36 -4.95
CA LYS A 43 8.34 -5.12 -3.98
C LYS A 43 8.14 -4.58 -2.57
N ALA A 44 8.12 -3.25 -2.44
CA ALA A 44 7.91 -2.64 -1.12
C ALA A 44 6.52 -2.98 -0.58
N ALA A 45 5.51 -2.90 -1.43
CA ALA A 45 4.15 -3.24 -1.01
C ALA A 45 4.07 -4.71 -0.60
N THR A 46 4.70 -5.60 -1.36
CA THR A 46 4.73 -7.02 -1.03
C THR A 46 5.44 -7.26 0.29
N ALA A 47 6.54 -6.55 0.53
CA ALA A 47 7.27 -6.67 1.79
C ALA A 47 6.38 -6.27 2.96
N LEU A 48 5.61 -5.18 2.81
CA LEU A 48 4.71 -4.75 3.86
C LEU A 48 3.64 -5.80 4.15
N ILE A 49 3.18 -6.48 3.12
CA ILE A 49 2.23 -7.57 3.30
C ILE A 49 2.88 -8.73 4.05
N ASN A 50 4.10 -9.08 3.69
CA ASN A 50 4.83 -10.14 4.36
C ASN A 50 5.13 -9.81 5.82
N GLU A 51 5.32 -8.52 6.12
CA GLU A 51 5.57 -8.07 7.49
C GLU A 51 4.28 -7.86 8.26
N GLU A 52 3.15 -8.14 7.63
CA GLU A 52 1.83 -7.99 8.23
C GLU A 52 1.50 -6.55 8.60
N VAL A 53 2.12 -5.61 7.92
CA VAL A 53 1.78 -4.20 8.07
C VAL A 53 0.57 -3.87 7.19
N MET A 54 0.48 -4.53 6.05
CA MET A 54 -0.63 -4.34 5.13
C MET A 54 -1.21 -5.68 4.71
N ILE A 55 -2.44 -5.65 4.24
CA ILE A 55 -3.10 -6.83 3.68
C ILE A 55 -3.57 -6.45 2.28
N TYR A 56 -3.79 -7.46 1.45
CA TYR A 56 -4.31 -7.15 0.13
C TYR A 56 -5.53 -8.01 -0.17
N PHE A 57 -6.35 -7.48 -1.06
CA PHE A 57 -7.58 -8.13 -1.48
C PHE A 57 -7.56 -8.28 -2.99
N SER A 58 -7.93 -9.46 -3.46
CA SER A 58 -8.12 -9.69 -4.88
C SER A 58 -9.61 -9.60 -5.16
N THR A 59 -9.99 -8.65 -6.00
CA THR A 59 -11.40 -8.44 -6.33
C THR A 59 -11.61 -8.65 -7.82
N GLY A 60 -11.52 -9.89 -8.26
CA GLY A 60 -11.64 -10.20 -9.67
C GLY A 60 -10.45 -9.68 -10.45
N SER A 61 -10.65 -8.65 -11.25
CA SER A 61 -9.60 -8.11 -12.10
C SER A 61 -8.71 -7.08 -11.41
N SER A 62 -9.02 -6.73 -10.17
CA SER A 62 -8.27 -5.69 -9.48
C SER A 62 -7.67 -6.19 -8.18
N THR A 63 -6.55 -5.57 -7.77
CA THR A 63 -5.92 -5.84 -6.50
C THR A 63 -5.97 -4.59 -5.67
N MET A 64 -6.44 -4.71 -4.44
CA MET A 64 -6.51 -3.58 -3.51
C MET A 64 -5.66 -3.88 -2.28
N TYR A 65 -5.20 -2.83 -1.65
CA TYR A 65 -4.35 -2.92 -0.46
C TYR A 65 -4.98 -2.14 0.69
N SER A 66 -4.70 -2.57 1.91
CA SER A 66 -5.20 -1.90 3.10
C SER A 66 -4.19 -2.06 4.23
N LEU A 67 -4.22 -1.13 5.17
CA LEU A 67 -3.43 -1.27 6.38
C LEU A 67 -4.06 -2.35 7.24
N LYS A 68 -3.22 -3.22 7.78
CA LYS A 68 -3.69 -4.23 8.70
C LYS A 68 -4.23 -3.54 9.95
N GLY A 69 -5.38 -3.97 10.38
CA GLY A 69 -6.02 -3.39 11.55
C GLY A 69 -7.05 -2.32 11.24
N ARG A 70 -6.90 -1.63 10.12
CA ARG A 70 -7.89 -0.62 9.74
C ARG A 70 -9.00 -1.22 8.90
N GLY A 71 -8.61 -2.00 7.90
CA GLY A 71 -9.60 -2.64 7.05
C GLY A 71 -10.29 -3.81 7.73
N GLN A 72 -9.63 -4.42 8.70
CA GLN A 72 -10.15 -5.59 9.38
C GLN A 72 -11.10 -5.25 10.51
N THR A 73 -10.85 -4.13 11.18
CA THR A 73 -11.66 -3.76 12.32
C THR A 73 -13.08 -3.41 11.93
N GLU A 74 -13.31 -3.12 10.68
CA GLU A 74 -14.65 -2.80 10.19
C GLU A 74 -15.55 -4.03 10.14
N ASP A 75 -14.95 -5.19 10.13
CA ASP A 75 -15.73 -6.43 10.03
C ASP A 75 -16.31 -6.87 11.38
N HIS A 76 -15.99 -6.14 12.40
CA HIS A 76 -16.49 -6.45 13.74
C HIS A 76 -17.57 -5.49 14.20
#